data_71043bd4099d935639a9b131a6b88ff0
#
_entry.id   71043bd4099d935639a9b131a6b88ff0
#
_cell.length_a   1.000
_cell.length_b   1.000
_cell.length_c   1.000
_cell.angle_alpha   90.00
_cell.angle_beta   90.00
_cell.angle_gamma   90.00
#
_symmetry.space_group_name_H-M   'P 1'
#
loop_
_entity.id
_entity.type
_entity.pdbx_description
1 polymer ?
#
loop_
_entity_poly.entity_id
_entity_poly.type
_entity_poly.pdbx_seq_one_letter_code
_entity_poly.pdbx_strand_id
1 'polypeptide(L)'
;MNTFTDKLQKWLSPMVNFAGSNKYFTAIRDAFSITTAFLIAGSLALILQIFVTGSGGLAGVAGFEWLANYSHIFSTINFVGVSCISLEVVAVLGYQLGKVNKTKPVITMILSISCFLTMLDQDNVGGSLGAKSLFLALIVG
;
A
#
# COMPACT_ATOMS: atom_id res chain seq x y z
N MET A 1 26.19 -23.35 -16.33
CA MET A 1 25.61 -22.12 -15.76
C MET A 1 24.55 -22.38 -14.68
N ASN A 2 24.27 -23.65 -14.38
CA ASN A 2 23.15 -24.07 -13.51
C ASN A 2 23.54 -24.30 -12.04
N THR A 3 24.84 -24.38 -11.72
CA THR A 3 25.31 -24.75 -10.38
C THR A 3 25.08 -23.68 -9.31
N PHE A 4 25.10 -22.41 -9.70
CA PHE A 4 24.85 -21.28 -8.77
C PHE A 4 23.35 -21.14 -8.48
N THR A 5 22.53 -21.28 -9.51
CA THR A 5 21.07 -21.25 -9.39
C THR A 5 20.55 -22.41 -8.55
N ASP A 6 21.09 -23.61 -8.76
CA ASP A 6 20.72 -24.81 -8.00
C ASP A 6 21.13 -24.72 -6.52
N LYS A 7 22.30 -24.14 -6.23
CA LYS A 7 22.75 -23.89 -4.85
C LYS A 7 21.89 -22.83 -4.16
N LEU A 8 21.57 -21.73 -4.85
CA LEU A 8 20.67 -20.69 -4.36
C LEU A 8 19.26 -21.25 -4.09
N GLN A 9 18.73 -22.03 -5.01
CA GLN A 9 17.41 -22.64 -4.91
C GLN A 9 17.34 -23.64 -3.75
N LYS A 10 18.40 -24.44 -3.56
CA LYS A 10 18.50 -25.40 -2.46
C LYS A 10 18.63 -24.73 -1.09
N TRP A 11 19.28 -23.56 -1.03
CA TRP A 11 19.40 -22.77 0.20
C TRP A 11 18.13 -21.95 0.50
N LEU A 12 17.46 -21.42 -0.53
CA LEU A 12 16.23 -20.64 -0.39
C LEU A 12 14.98 -21.53 -0.19
N SER A 13 15.00 -22.77 -0.71
CA SER A 13 13.86 -23.69 -0.63
C SER A 13 13.31 -23.88 0.79
N PRO A 14 14.11 -24.10 1.85
CA PRO A 14 13.58 -24.23 3.21
C PRO A 14 12.98 -22.92 3.74
N MET A 15 13.53 -21.76 3.38
CA MET A 15 12.97 -20.47 3.76
C MET A 15 11.63 -20.19 3.05
N VAL A 16 11.56 -20.51 1.76
CA VAL A 16 10.32 -20.35 0.97
C VAL A 16 9.23 -21.28 1.48
N ASN A 17 9.57 -22.52 1.81
CA ASN A 17 8.62 -23.48 2.36
C ASN A 17 8.15 -23.07 3.76
N PHE A 18 9.05 -22.57 4.63
CA PHE A 18 8.71 -22.05 5.94
C PHE A 18 7.80 -20.83 5.83
N ALA A 19 8.13 -19.87 4.95
CA ALA A 19 7.29 -18.70 4.70
C ALA A 19 5.93 -19.08 4.11
N GLY A 20 5.91 -20.04 3.16
CA GLY A 20 4.67 -20.50 2.53
C GLY A 20 3.75 -21.33 3.44
N SER A 21 4.31 -22.03 4.43
CA SER A 21 3.54 -22.83 5.40
C SER A 21 3.05 -22.01 6.60
N ASN A 22 3.69 -20.86 6.87
CA ASN A 22 3.32 -20.04 8.02
C ASN A 22 2.14 -19.11 7.66
N LYS A 23 1.02 -19.30 8.37
CA LYS A 23 -0.22 -18.56 8.16
C LYS A 23 -0.05 -17.03 8.27
N TYR A 24 0.87 -16.55 9.11
CA TYR A 24 1.14 -15.12 9.28
C TYR A 24 1.87 -14.52 8.08
N PHE A 25 2.88 -15.23 7.56
CA PHE A 25 3.56 -14.79 6.33
C PHE A 25 2.62 -14.78 5.12
N THR A 26 1.71 -15.74 5.05
CA THR A 26 0.67 -15.75 4.01
C THR A 26 -0.25 -14.54 4.15
N ALA A 27 -0.67 -14.19 5.36
CA ALA A 27 -1.50 -13.01 5.60
C ALA A 27 -0.80 -11.70 5.19
N ILE A 28 0.50 -11.56 5.52
CA ILE A 28 1.32 -10.41 5.11
C ILE A 28 1.44 -10.35 3.59
N ARG A 29 1.77 -11.45 2.93
CA ARG A 29 1.87 -11.52 1.47
C ARG A 29 0.56 -11.10 0.80
N ASP A 30 -0.55 -11.63 1.28
CA ASP A 30 -1.87 -11.36 0.71
C ASP A 30 -2.29 -9.90 0.96
N ALA A 31 -1.92 -9.33 2.13
CA ALA A 31 -2.14 -7.91 2.40
C ALA A 31 -1.36 -7.02 1.42
N PHE A 32 -0.08 -7.28 1.20
CA PHE A 32 0.72 -6.54 0.22
C PHE A 32 0.21 -6.70 -1.21
N SER A 33 -0.24 -7.90 -1.58
CA SER A 33 -0.82 -8.14 -2.91
C SER A 33 -2.07 -7.29 -3.16
N ILE A 34 -2.93 -7.14 -2.16
CA ILE A 34 -4.12 -6.29 -2.24
C ILE A 34 -3.72 -4.82 -2.29
N THR A 35 -2.82 -4.38 -1.41
CA THR A 35 -2.36 -2.99 -1.35
C THR A 35 -1.65 -2.56 -2.64
N THR A 36 -0.96 -3.48 -3.33
CA THR A 36 -0.31 -3.20 -4.62
C THR A 36 -1.31 -2.72 -5.68
N ALA A 37 -2.55 -3.19 -5.66
CA ALA A 37 -3.58 -2.72 -6.59
C ALA A 37 -3.91 -1.23 -6.38
N PHE A 38 -3.96 -0.77 -5.13
CA PHE A 38 -4.17 0.64 -4.79
C PHE A 38 -2.96 1.50 -5.19
N LEU A 39 -1.74 0.99 -4.97
CA LEU A 39 -0.51 1.66 -5.42
C LEU A 39 -0.49 1.88 -6.94
N ILE A 40 -0.90 0.88 -7.71
CA ILE A 40 -0.97 0.99 -9.18
C ILE A 40 -1.99 2.06 -9.56
N ALA A 41 -3.18 2.05 -8.96
CA ALA A 41 -4.20 3.07 -9.23
C ALA A 41 -3.72 4.48 -8.87
N GLY A 42 -3.09 4.65 -7.69
CA GLY A 42 -2.53 5.93 -7.24
C GLY A 42 -1.40 6.45 -8.15
N SER A 43 -0.51 5.55 -8.61
CA SER A 43 0.58 5.92 -9.52
C SER A 43 0.08 6.29 -10.91
N LEU A 44 -0.93 5.61 -11.44
CA LEU A 44 -1.59 5.99 -12.69
C LEU A 44 -2.25 7.37 -12.57
N ALA A 45 -2.92 7.65 -11.45
CA ALA A 45 -3.50 8.97 -11.19
C ALA A 45 -2.44 10.07 -11.15
N LEU A 46 -1.26 9.79 -10.58
CA LEU A 46 -0.13 10.72 -10.58
C LEU A 46 0.34 11.03 -12.00
N ILE A 47 0.51 10.00 -12.83
CA ILE A 47 0.91 10.16 -14.24
C ILE A 47 -0.12 11.02 -14.98
N LEU A 48 -1.41 10.73 -14.81
CA LEU A 48 -2.48 11.52 -15.41
C LEU A 48 -2.47 12.97 -14.91
N GLN A 49 -2.24 13.19 -13.62
CA GLN A 49 -2.12 14.53 -13.05
C GLN A 49 -0.97 15.32 -13.70
N ILE A 50 0.22 14.72 -13.83
CA ILE A 50 1.38 15.36 -14.46
C ILE A 50 1.09 15.66 -15.94
N PHE A 51 0.43 14.75 -16.64
CA PHE A 51 0.03 14.94 -18.04
C PHE A 51 -0.98 16.09 -18.21
N VAL A 52 -1.88 16.27 -17.27
CA VAL A 52 -2.91 17.30 -17.32
C VAL A 52 -2.36 18.65 -16.90
N THR A 53 -1.63 18.72 -15.76
CA THR A 53 -1.26 19.99 -15.10
C THR A 53 0.24 20.28 -15.08
N GLY A 54 1.08 19.37 -15.60
CA GLY A 54 2.53 19.58 -15.69
C GLY A 54 2.91 20.79 -16.57
N SER A 55 4.15 21.24 -16.44
CA SER A 55 4.70 22.32 -17.29
C SER A 55 4.67 21.86 -18.78
N GLY A 56 3.72 22.39 -19.54
CA GLY A 56 3.40 21.93 -20.91
C GLY A 56 2.33 20.86 -20.99
N GLY A 57 1.56 20.66 -19.90
CA GLY A 57 0.46 19.72 -19.86
C GLY A 57 -0.74 20.14 -20.73
N LEU A 58 -1.65 19.18 -20.95
CA LEU A 58 -2.83 19.36 -21.81
C LEU A 58 -3.73 20.54 -21.37
N ALA A 59 -3.78 20.87 -20.08
CA ALA A 59 -4.56 22.01 -19.58
C ALA A 59 -4.04 23.37 -20.05
N GLY A 60 -2.79 23.47 -20.55
CA GLY A 60 -2.22 24.65 -21.16
C GLY A 60 -2.54 24.81 -22.65
N VAL A 61 -3.20 23.84 -23.26
CA VAL A 61 -3.58 23.87 -24.69
C VAL A 61 -5.00 24.43 -24.83
N ALA A 62 -5.17 25.39 -25.74
CA ALA A 62 -6.48 25.99 -26.02
C ALA A 62 -7.53 24.92 -26.36
N GLY A 63 -8.64 24.92 -25.62
CA GLY A 63 -9.72 23.93 -25.73
C GLY A 63 -9.70 22.82 -24.70
N PHE A 64 -8.62 22.65 -23.94
CA PHE A 64 -8.51 21.63 -22.87
C PHE A 64 -8.42 22.21 -21.46
N GLU A 65 -8.67 23.50 -21.28
CA GLU A 65 -8.63 24.22 -20.01
C GLU A 65 -9.54 23.60 -18.92
N TRP A 66 -10.65 22.98 -19.34
CA TRP A 66 -11.58 22.30 -18.45
C TRP A 66 -10.94 21.10 -17.69
N LEU A 67 -9.87 20.51 -18.24
CA LEU A 67 -9.15 19.41 -17.59
C LEU A 67 -8.48 19.87 -16.29
N ALA A 68 -8.11 21.13 -16.16
CA ALA A 68 -7.52 21.67 -14.94
C ALA A 68 -8.42 21.47 -13.71
N ASN A 69 -9.75 21.52 -13.91
CA ASN A 69 -10.72 21.30 -12.83
C ASN A 69 -10.68 19.86 -12.27
N TYR A 70 -10.22 18.90 -13.04
CA TYR A 70 -10.11 17.49 -12.63
C TYR A 70 -8.77 17.17 -11.97
N SER A 71 -7.80 18.08 -11.98
CA SER A 71 -6.48 17.88 -11.38
C SER A 71 -6.57 17.52 -9.89
N HIS A 72 -7.50 18.12 -9.17
CA HIS A 72 -7.75 17.85 -7.76
C HIS A 72 -8.18 16.39 -7.53
N ILE A 73 -8.97 15.81 -8.43
CA ILE A 73 -9.41 14.40 -8.34
C ILE A 73 -8.21 13.47 -8.47
N PHE A 74 -7.35 13.69 -9.46
CA PHE A 74 -6.14 12.89 -9.64
C PHE A 74 -5.17 13.00 -8.47
N SER A 75 -5.00 14.22 -7.94
CA SER A 75 -4.22 14.48 -6.74
C SER A 75 -4.76 13.71 -5.53
N THR A 76 -6.08 13.71 -5.33
CA THR A 76 -6.71 12.99 -4.23
C THR A 76 -6.55 11.47 -4.37
N ILE A 77 -6.73 10.92 -5.56
CA ILE A 77 -6.53 9.47 -5.82
C ILE A 77 -5.06 9.09 -5.56
N ASN A 78 -4.12 9.91 -6.00
CA ASN A 78 -2.70 9.68 -5.72
C ASN A 78 -2.40 9.76 -4.21
N PHE A 79 -2.94 10.74 -3.51
CA PHE A 79 -2.78 10.88 -2.07
C PHE A 79 -3.29 9.63 -1.33
N VAL A 80 -4.48 9.14 -1.66
CA VAL A 80 -5.04 7.94 -1.04
C VAL A 80 -4.20 6.71 -1.40
N GLY A 81 -3.93 6.45 -2.68
CA GLY A 81 -3.27 5.22 -3.14
C GLY A 81 -1.77 5.16 -2.88
N VAL A 82 -1.08 6.27 -2.60
CA VAL A 82 0.36 6.31 -2.38
C VAL A 82 0.74 6.89 -1.03
N SER A 83 0.16 8.04 -0.65
CA SER A 83 0.53 8.69 0.61
C SER A 83 -0.09 8.02 1.83
N CYS A 84 -1.23 7.33 1.67
CA CYS A 84 -1.89 6.59 2.75
C CYS A 84 -1.55 5.10 2.79
N ILE A 85 -0.48 4.66 2.09
CA ILE A 85 -0.12 3.24 1.94
C ILE A 85 0.00 2.50 3.28
N SER A 86 0.56 3.12 4.32
CA SER A 86 0.72 2.45 5.61
C SER A 86 -0.62 2.18 6.28
N LEU A 87 -1.60 3.09 6.13
CA LEU A 87 -2.96 2.89 6.63
C LEU A 87 -3.68 1.77 5.88
N GLU A 88 -3.50 1.69 4.56
CA GLU A 88 -4.05 0.60 3.74
C GLU A 88 -3.48 -0.75 4.16
N VAL A 89 -2.15 -0.83 4.34
CA VAL A 89 -1.47 -2.06 4.78
C VAL A 89 -1.98 -2.50 6.16
N VAL A 90 -2.10 -1.59 7.14
CA VAL A 90 -2.65 -1.91 8.47
C VAL A 90 -4.06 -2.45 8.37
N ALA A 91 -4.93 -1.80 7.59
CA ALA A 91 -6.32 -2.20 7.43
C ALA A 91 -6.43 -3.61 6.83
N VAL A 92 -5.72 -3.85 5.72
CA VAL A 92 -5.77 -5.13 5.01
C VAL A 92 -5.10 -6.23 5.82
N LEU A 93 -3.97 -5.93 6.48
CA LEU A 93 -3.26 -6.89 7.33
C LEU A 93 -4.11 -7.31 8.52
N GLY A 94 -4.72 -6.35 9.23
CA GLY A 94 -5.63 -6.63 10.34
C GLY A 94 -6.84 -7.49 9.90
N TYR A 95 -7.37 -7.24 8.70
CA TYR A 95 -8.42 -8.06 8.10
C TYR A 95 -7.95 -9.49 7.82
N GLN A 96 -6.78 -9.66 7.18
CA GLN A 96 -6.24 -10.98 6.84
C GLN A 96 -5.88 -11.78 8.09
N LEU A 97 -5.28 -11.15 9.11
CA LEU A 97 -4.97 -11.81 10.38
C LEU A 97 -6.25 -12.23 11.12
N GLY A 98 -7.28 -11.39 11.11
CA GLY A 98 -8.58 -11.75 11.66
C GLY A 98 -9.18 -12.98 10.97
N LYS A 99 -9.07 -13.07 9.65
CA LYS A 99 -9.52 -14.22 8.86
C LYS A 99 -8.72 -15.50 9.18
N VAL A 100 -7.41 -15.38 9.26
CA VAL A 100 -6.49 -16.51 9.55
C VAL A 100 -6.70 -17.05 10.97
N ASN A 101 -6.94 -16.18 11.94
CA ASN A 101 -7.18 -16.56 13.33
C ASN A 101 -8.65 -16.93 13.63
N LYS A 102 -9.51 -16.98 12.60
CA LYS A 102 -10.93 -17.28 12.73
C LYS A 102 -11.67 -16.35 13.69
N THR A 103 -11.19 -15.12 13.85
CA THR A 103 -11.88 -14.03 14.55
C THR A 103 -12.77 -13.27 13.57
N LYS A 104 -13.47 -12.24 14.04
CA LYS A 104 -14.27 -11.37 13.16
C LYS A 104 -13.33 -10.40 12.42
N PRO A 105 -13.05 -10.58 11.12
CA PRO A 105 -12.00 -9.83 10.41
C PRO A 105 -12.20 -8.31 10.43
N VAL A 106 -13.45 -7.87 10.39
CA VAL A 106 -13.79 -6.43 10.42
C VAL A 106 -13.43 -5.81 11.77
N ILE A 107 -13.65 -6.50 12.87
CA ILE A 107 -13.30 -5.99 14.21
C ILE A 107 -11.80 -5.89 14.35
N THR A 108 -11.06 -6.91 13.90
CA THR A 108 -9.60 -6.91 13.93
C THR A 108 -9.04 -5.78 13.08
N MET A 109 -9.59 -5.55 11.88
CA MET A 109 -9.21 -4.43 11.02
C MET A 109 -9.39 -3.07 11.71
N ILE A 110 -10.56 -2.83 12.33
CA ILE A 110 -10.85 -1.57 13.01
C ILE A 110 -9.88 -1.39 14.21
N LEU A 111 -9.63 -2.45 14.96
CA LEU A 111 -8.71 -2.41 16.09
C LEU A 111 -7.29 -2.07 15.65
N SER A 112 -6.78 -2.72 14.59
CA SER A 112 -5.46 -2.44 14.02
C SER A 112 -5.33 -0.98 13.55
N ILE A 113 -6.34 -0.45 12.85
CA ILE A 113 -6.37 0.95 12.42
C ILE A 113 -6.33 1.88 13.64
N SER A 114 -7.13 1.62 14.67
CA SER A 114 -7.18 2.44 15.88
C SER A 114 -5.83 2.46 16.60
N CYS A 115 -5.20 1.29 16.78
CA CYS A 115 -3.87 1.19 17.37
C CYS A 115 -2.82 1.92 16.54
N PHE A 116 -2.86 1.78 15.22
CA PHE A 116 -1.92 2.45 14.33
C PHE A 116 -2.05 3.97 14.43
N LEU A 117 -3.27 4.51 14.40
CA LEU A 117 -3.52 5.95 14.49
C LEU A 117 -3.05 6.55 15.84
N THR A 118 -3.16 5.80 16.94
CA THR A 118 -2.65 6.27 18.25
C THR A 118 -1.13 6.33 18.32
N MET A 119 -0.42 5.60 17.46
CA MET A 119 1.05 5.57 17.40
C MET A 119 1.63 6.55 16.38
N LEU A 120 0.79 7.20 15.57
CA LEU A 120 1.22 8.21 14.62
C LEU A 120 1.54 9.54 15.33
N ASP A 121 2.47 10.28 14.74
CA ASP A 121 2.74 11.66 15.12
C ASP A 121 1.52 12.54 14.78
N GLN A 122 0.88 13.05 15.80
CA GLN A 122 -0.35 13.84 15.66
C GLN A 122 -0.11 15.23 15.05
N ASP A 123 1.12 15.75 15.16
CA ASP A 123 1.45 17.05 14.58
C ASP A 123 1.65 17.00 13.06
N ASN A 124 1.95 15.81 12.51
CA ASN A 124 2.15 15.62 11.07
C ASN A 124 1.58 14.28 10.58
N VAL A 125 0.28 14.09 10.73
CA VAL A 125 -0.42 12.85 10.34
C VAL A 125 -0.24 12.56 8.85
N GLY A 126 -0.37 13.55 7.98
CA GLY A 126 -0.24 13.36 6.52
C GLY A 126 1.13 12.84 6.09
N GLY A 127 2.21 13.34 6.71
CA GLY A 127 3.56 12.85 6.44
C GLY A 127 3.87 11.49 7.06
N SER A 128 3.13 11.13 8.11
CA SER A 128 3.29 9.87 8.84
C SER A 128 2.49 8.72 8.26
N LEU A 129 1.54 8.96 7.35
CA LEU A 129 0.75 7.91 6.69
C LEU A 129 1.47 7.24 5.51
N GLY A 130 2.61 7.79 5.07
CA GLY A 130 3.37 7.28 3.93
C GLY A 130 4.26 6.08 4.26
N ALA A 131 5.15 5.76 3.33
CA ALA A 131 6.05 4.61 3.43
C ALA A 131 6.95 4.59 4.69
N LYS A 132 7.16 5.72 5.34
CA LYS A 132 7.95 5.82 6.59
C LYS A 132 7.34 5.01 7.72
N SER A 133 6.03 4.95 7.81
CA SER A 133 5.31 4.21 8.87
C SER A 133 4.89 2.81 8.44
N LEU A 134 5.38 2.33 7.30
CA LEU A 134 5.04 0.99 6.81
C LEU A 134 5.52 -0.11 7.76
N PHE A 135 6.69 0.06 8.39
CA PHE A 135 7.17 -0.88 9.40
C PHE A 135 6.30 -0.86 10.66
N LEU A 136 5.85 0.32 11.08
CA LEU A 136 4.89 0.44 12.18
C LEU A 136 3.57 -0.25 11.82
N ALA A 137 3.12 -0.09 10.59
CA ALA A 137 1.94 -0.76 10.06
C ALA A 137 2.03 -2.29 10.14
N LEU A 138 3.21 -2.87 9.84
CA LEU A 138 3.46 -4.31 9.93
C LEU A 138 3.51 -4.85 11.36
N ILE A 139 3.93 -4.02 12.32
CA ILE A 139 4.04 -4.42 13.73
C ILE A 139 2.67 -4.38 14.41
N VAL A 140 1.85 -3.40 14.06
CA VAL A 140 0.53 -3.16 14.68
C VAL A 140 -0.58 -4.00 14.07
N GLY A 141 -0.52 -4.23 12.75
CA GLY A 141 -1.51 -5.03 12.00
C GLY A 141 -1.34 -6.50 12.25
#